data_b4f49ab83c614867ef7ad86d7b6ffdac
#
_entry.id   b4f49ab83c614867ef7ad86d7b6ffdac
#
_cell.length_a   1.000
_cell.length_b   1.000
_cell.length_c   1.000
_cell.angle_alpha   90.00
_cell.angle_beta   90.00
_cell.angle_gamma   90.00
#
_symmetry.space_group_name_H-M   'P 1'
#
loop_
_entity.id
_entity.type
_entity.pdbx_description
1 polymer ?
#
loop_
_entity_poly.entity_id
_entity_poly.type
_entity_poly.pdbx_seq_one_letter_code
_entity_poly.pdbx_strand_id
1 'polypeptide(L)'
;MKDLKYLMSYSIAFMAFLGISIGGFYNYLAVIFTFVFIPLLELLVKRSDEKYTDQEKANRLLDPFFDILLYLNIPIVFGIFFFSLDKLTLTTSISDIVGIIISASIVMATNGINVGHELGHRKSLFARTCSKLLYLPCQYMHFYIEHNFGHHINVATPEDPATARYKQNLYSFWITSVVRTYISAWKIQLRILNVSKRNFFSIKNDMIFYTLFQLLFIALIYYYFGLYITLLSVLMSVISFLFLETINYVEHYGLLRKKDSNGRYERVKPHHSWNSNHTIGRIVLYELTRHSDHHFKSSKKYQVLESLDDCPHLPYGYPTSILLSLIPPIWFSIMNPLVRFHMGYKD
;
A
#
# COMPACT_ATOMS: atom_id res chain seq x y z
N MET A 1 -9.12 -8.92 24.68
CA MET A 1 -7.69 -8.56 24.91
C MET A 1 -6.75 -9.03 23.80
N LYS A 2 -7.00 -10.19 23.15
CA LYS A 2 -6.12 -10.73 22.07
C LYS A 2 -5.94 -9.77 20.87
N ASP A 3 -6.97 -9.00 20.53
CA ASP A 3 -6.95 -8.11 19.35
C ASP A 3 -6.38 -6.71 19.63
N LEU A 4 -6.09 -6.36 20.88
CA LEU A 4 -5.37 -5.11 21.22
C LEU A 4 -3.97 -5.03 20.56
N LYS A 5 -3.43 -6.17 20.12
CA LYS A 5 -2.18 -6.19 19.34
C LYS A 5 -2.22 -5.27 18.12
N TYR A 6 -3.40 -5.04 17.52
CA TYR A 6 -3.54 -4.15 16.34
C TYR A 6 -3.36 -2.67 16.66
N LEU A 7 -3.29 -2.25 17.93
CA LEU A 7 -2.82 -0.91 18.28
C LEU A 7 -1.36 -0.67 17.85
N MET A 8 -0.58 -1.73 17.66
CA MET A 8 0.77 -1.63 17.08
C MET A 8 0.79 -1.04 15.67
N SER A 9 -0.32 -1.04 14.94
CA SER A 9 -0.41 -0.39 13.62
C SER A 9 -0.20 1.13 13.67
N TYR A 10 -0.33 1.74 14.84
CA TYR A 10 -0.01 3.16 15.04
C TYR A 10 1.45 3.41 15.43
N SER A 11 2.25 2.38 15.68
CA SER A 11 3.61 2.53 16.18
C SER A 11 4.51 3.33 15.23
N ILE A 12 4.38 3.12 13.91
CA ILE A 12 5.16 3.87 12.90
C ILE A 12 4.78 5.36 12.94
N ALA A 13 3.47 5.66 13.00
CA ALA A 13 2.99 7.04 13.10
C ALA A 13 3.43 7.71 14.41
N PHE A 14 3.41 6.97 15.52
CA PHE A 14 3.92 7.44 16.80
C PHE A 14 5.42 7.75 16.76
N MET A 15 6.23 6.86 16.17
CA MET A 15 7.68 7.09 16.01
C MET A 15 7.97 8.27 15.09
N ALA A 16 7.20 8.48 14.03
CA ALA A 16 7.32 9.65 13.17
C ALA A 16 6.99 10.93 13.94
N PHE A 17 5.86 10.97 14.64
CA PHE A 17 5.46 12.12 15.44
C PHE A 17 6.51 12.46 16.52
N LEU A 18 6.95 11.47 17.28
CA LEU A 18 7.96 11.63 18.32
C LEU A 18 9.27 12.15 17.73
N GLY A 19 9.76 11.53 16.66
CA GLY A 19 11.03 11.90 16.05
C GLY A 19 11.00 13.32 15.48
N ILE A 20 9.96 13.67 14.74
CA ILE A 20 9.79 15.02 14.16
C ILE A 20 9.60 16.08 15.26
N SER A 21 9.00 15.70 16.41
CA SER A 21 8.84 16.61 17.54
C SER A 21 10.18 16.96 18.22
N ILE A 22 11.08 15.97 18.33
CA ILE A 22 12.41 16.13 18.95
C ILE A 22 13.37 16.83 17.99
N GLY A 23 13.35 16.47 16.69
CA GLY A 23 14.23 17.03 15.65
C GLY A 23 15.61 16.37 15.58
N GLY A 24 16.46 16.88 14.70
CA GLY A 24 17.82 16.36 14.48
C GLY A 24 17.80 14.90 14.02
N PHE A 25 18.72 14.09 14.53
CA PHE A 25 18.80 12.65 14.20
C PHE A 25 17.49 11.90 14.47
N TYR A 26 16.69 12.35 15.44
CA TYR A 26 15.42 11.69 15.77
C TYR A 26 14.38 11.79 14.66
N ASN A 27 14.51 12.70 13.70
CA ASN A 27 13.66 12.75 12.50
C ASN A 27 13.64 11.41 11.73
N TYR A 28 14.63 10.54 11.94
CA TYR A 28 14.73 9.21 11.32
C TYR A 28 14.13 8.08 12.16
N LEU A 29 13.49 8.35 13.31
CA LEU A 29 12.96 7.29 14.19
C LEU A 29 11.98 6.36 13.48
N ALA A 30 11.07 6.88 12.63
CA ALA A 30 10.16 6.02 11.88
C ALA A 30 10.90 5.14 10.87
N VAL A 31 11.96 5.65 10.24
CA VAL A 31 12.81 4.90 9.30
C VAL A 31 13.53 3.76 10.04
N ILE A 32 14.19 4.09 11.15
CA ILE A 32 14.92 3.11 11.98
C ILE A 32 13.95 2.06 12.54
N PHE A 33 12.79 2.50 13.04
CA PHE A 33 11.77 1.58 13.55
C PHE A 33 11.28 0.63 12.46
N THR A 34 10.94 1.15 11.28
CA THR A 34 10.36 0.34 10.19
C THR A 34 11.39 -0.60 9.55
N PHE A 35 12.62 -0.12 9.29
CA PHE A 35 13.59 -0.85 8.48
C PHE A 35 14.74 -1.49 9.26
N VAL A 36 14.84 -1.23 10.57
CA VAL A 36 15.81 -1.90 11.44
C VAL A 36 15.10 -2.64 12.55
N PHE A 37 14.27 -1.96 13.34
CA PHE A 37 13.69 -2.56 14.54
C PHE A 37 12.64 -3.64 14.21
N ILE A 38 11.71 -3.39 13.30
CA ILE A 38 10.73 -4.39 12.87
C ILE A 38 11.42 -5.63 12.28
N PRO A 39 12.36 -5.54 11.32
CA PRO A 39 13.13 -6.70 10.84
C PRO A 39 13.81 -7.51 11.94
N LEU A 40 14.45 -6.83 12.90
CA LEU A 40 15.10 -7.52 14.04
C LEU A 40 14.09 -8.26 14.91
N LEU A 41 12.92 -7.65 15.18
CA LEU A 41 11.85 -8.33 15.90
C LEU A 41 11.31 -9.53 15.11
N GLU A 42 11.21 -9.44 13.78
CA GLU A 42 10.75 -10.54 12.94
C GLU A 42 11.70 -11.75 12.94
N LEU A 43 13.00 -11.56 13.26
CA LEU A 43 13.92 -12.67 13.47
C LEU A 43 13.68 -13.39 14.81
N LEU A 44 13.16 -12.69 15.81
CA LEU A 44 12.93 -13.21 17.16
C LEU A 44 11.53 -13.78 17.33
N VAL A 45 10.55 -13.27 16.61
CA VAL A 45 9.15 -13.65 16.74
C VAL A 45 8.78 -14.69 15.67
N LYS A 46 8.19 -15.80 16.10
CA LYS A 46 7.75 -16.85 15.18
C LYS A 46 6.72 -16.33 14.18
N ARG A 47 6.81 -16.83 12.95
CA ARG A 47 5.75 -16.65 11.94
C ARG A 47 4.46 -17.26 12.47
N SER A 48 3.33 -16.68 12.09
CA SER A 48 2.04 -17.14 12.55
C SER A 48 1.12 -17.50 11.39
N ASP A 49 0.75 -18.77 11.34
CA ASP A 49 -0.24 -19.33 10.40
C ASP A 49 -1.64 -19.39 11.05
N GLU A 50 -1.93 -18.40 11.91
CA GLU A 50 -3.18 -18.33 12.66
C GLU A 50 -4.39 -18.43 11.71
N LYS A 51 -5.25 -19.42 11.98
CA LYS A 51 -6.55 -19.60 11.32
C LYS A 51 -7.65 -19.38 12.34
N TYR A 52 -8.80 -18.93 11.90
CA TYR A 52 -9.94 -18.62 12.76
C TYR A 52 -11.07 -19.60 12.50
N THR A 53 -11.77 -20.03 13.56
CA THR A 53 -13.04 -20.74 13.44
C THR A 53 -14.11 -19.81 12.84
N ASP A 54 -15.19 -20.39 12.30
CA ASP A 54 -16.28 -19.59 11.72
C ASP A 54 -16.93 -18.68 12.77
N GLN A 55 -17.03 -19.14 14.03
CA GLN A 55 -17.54 -18.32 15.12
C GLN A 55 -16.61 -17.14 15.46
N GLU A 56 -15.30 -17.35 15.49
CA GLU A 56 -14.33 -16.27 15.70
C GLU A 56 -14.39 -15.25 14.56
N LYS A 57 -14.49 -15.71 13.31
CA LYS A 57 -14.66 -14.82 12.15
C LYS A 57 -15.93 -13.98 12.26
N ALA A 58 -17.06 -14.60 12.62
CA ALA A 58 -18.33 -13.92 12.80
C ALA A 58 -18.23 -12.83 13.89
N ASN A 59 -17.66 -13.15 15.04
CA ASN A 59 -17.47 -12.21 16.14
C ASN A 59 -16.57 -11.04 15.73
N ARG A 60 -15.42 -11.30 15.07
CA ARG A 60 -14.48 -10.27 14.61
C ARG A 60 -15.08 -9.36 13.53
N LEU A 61 -15.96 -9.88 12.67
CA LEU A 61 -16.65 -9.09 11.64
C LEU A 61 -17.67 -8.11 12.21
N LEU A 62 -18.23 -8.41 13.39
CA LEU A 62 -19.20 -7.58 14.09
C LEU A 62 -18.56 -6.59 15.07
N ASP A 63 -17.30 -6.81 15.46
CA ASP A 63 -16.60 -5.97 16.43
C ASP A 63 -16.21 -4.62 15.82
N PRO A 64 -16.78 -3.48 16.31
CA PRO A 64 -16.48 -2.15 15.80
C PRO A 64 -15.04 -1.71 16.07
N PHE A 65 -14.32 -2.35 16.97
CA PHE A 65 -12.93 -2.05 17.28
C PHE A 65 -12.06 -2.02 16.01
N PHE A 66 -12.23 -3.00 15.12
CA PHE A 66 -11.45 -3.08 13.88
C PHE A 66 -11.75 -1.96 12.90
N ASP A 67 -12.99 -1.53 12.80
CA ASP A 67 -13.36 -0.41 11.90
C ASP A 67 -12.91 0.95 12.51
N ILE A 68 -12.99 1.13 13.84
CA ILE A 68 -12.48 2.32 14.55
C ILE A 68 -10.96 2.45 14.33
N LEU A 69 -10.21 1.35 14.43
CA LEU A 69 -8.76 1.36 14.16
C LEU A 69 -8.43 1.90 12.77
N LEU A 70 -9.23 1.58 11.76
CA LEU A 70 -9.00 2.09 10.41
C LEU A 70 -9.33 3.58 10.31
N TYR A 71 -10.48 4.02 10.85
CA TYR A 71 -10.92 5.41 10.73
C TYR A 71 -10.05 6.40 11.50
N LEU A 72 -9.44 6.00 12.61
CA LEU A 72 -8.49 6.84 13.35
C LEU A 72 -7.23 7.19 12.55
N ASN A 73 -6.91 6.45 11.49
CA ASN A 73 -5.79 6.81 10.62
C ASN A 73 -6.03 8.10 9.84
N ILE A 74 -7.28 8.54 9.64
CA ILE A 74 -7.57 9.79 8.93
C ILE A 74 -6.96 10.98 9.68
N PRO A 75 -7.36 11.28 10.94
CA PRO A 75 -6.75 12.38 11.68
C PRO A 75 -5.25 12.18 11.92
N ILE A 76 -4.77 10.95 12.07
CA ILE A 76 -3.34 10.65 12.26
C ILE A 76 -2.53 11.05 11.02
N VAL A 77 -2.95 10.62 9.82
CA VAL A 77 -2.23 10.89 8.57
C VAL A 77 -2.23 12.37 8.25
N PHE A 78 -3.38 13.03 8.32
CA PHE A 78 -3.46 14.48 8.08
C PHE A 78 -2.71 15.27 9.16
N GLY A 79 -2.81 14.85 10.43
CA GLY A 79 -2.09 15.47 11.54
C GLY A 79 -0.58 15.43 11.35
N ILE A 80 -0.02 14.25 11.04
CA ILE A 80 1.41 14.09 10.78
C ILE A 80 1.83 14.82 9.51
N PHE A 81 1.02 14.78 8.45
CA PHE A 81 1.30 15.48 7.21
C PHE A 81 1.47 17.00 7.47
N PHE A 82 0.46 17.67 8.04
CA PHE A 82 0.52 19.11 8.29
C PHE A 82 1.55 19.48 9.36
N PHE A 83 1.71 18.67 10.40
CA PHE A 83 2.78 18.84 11.39
C PHE A 83 4.17 18.78 10.74
N SER A 84 4.37 17.88 9.79
CA SER A 84 5.62 17.80 9.03
C SER A 84 5.84 19.04 8.15
N LEU A 85 4.79 19.57 7.51
CA LEU A 85 4.90 20.81 6.74
C LEU A 85 5.28 21.98 7.63
N ASP A 86 4.66 22.11 8.79
CA ASP A 86 5.00 23.15 9.78
C ASP A 86 6.48 23.07 10.19
N LYS A 87 6.95 21.88 10.56
CA LYS A 87 8.36 21.67 10.92
C LYS A 87 9.32 21.97 9.76
N LEU A 88 8.96 21.66 8.53
CA LEU A 88 9.76 21.97 7.35
C LEU A 88 9.88 23.48 7.11
N THR A 89 8.92 24.31 7.56
CA THR A 89 9.08 25.78 7.48
C THR A 89 10.14 26.32 8.42
N LEU A 90 10.45 25.57 9.48
CA LEU A 90 11.33 26.01 10.59
C LEU A 90 12.75 25.44 10.48
N THR A 91 13.02 24.52 9.51
CA THR A 91 14.33 23.89 9.41
C THR A 91 15.04 24.21 8.09
N THR A 92 16.35 24.44 8.18
CA THR A 92 17.25 24.65 7.04
C THR A 92 18.25 23.51 6.86
N SER A 93 18.34 22.61 7.84
CA SER A 93 19.23 21.45 7.80
C SER A 93 18.73 20.45 6.76
N ILE A 94 19.54 20.13 5.75
CA ILE A 94 19.22 19.12 4.72
C ILE A 94 18.93 17.76 5.35
N SER A 95 19.72 17.36 6.36
CA SER A 95 19.50 16.09 7.06
C SER A 95 18.14 16.06 7.73
N ASP A 96 17.72 17.15 8.40
CA ASP A 96 16.42 17.22 9.05
C ASP A 96 15.27 17.20 8.04
N ILE A 97 15.41 17.94 6.94
CA ILE A 97 14.43 17.95 5.84
C ILE A 97 14.25 16.53 5.30
N VAL A 98 15.33 15.81 5.02
CA VAL A 98 15.28 14.42 4.50
C VAL A 98 14.63 13.49 5.53
N GLY A 99 15.01 13.59 6.81
CA GLY A 99 14.44 12.76 7.87
C GLY A 99 12.94 12.95 8.04
N ILE A 100 12.47 14.22 8.05
CA ILE A 100 11.04 14.58 8.15
C ILE A 100 10.29 14.02 6.92
N ILE A 101 10.79 14.26 5.70
CA ILE A 101 10.14 13.84 4.46
C ILE A 101 9.98 12.31 4.44
N ILE A 102 11.06 11.55 4.68
CA ILE A 102 10.99 10.10 4.58
C ILE A 102 10.08 9.53 5.69
N SER A 103 10.18 10.02 6.94
CA SER A 103 9.35 9.55 8.04
C SER A 103 7.86 9.81 7.82
N ALA A 104 7.50 11.01 7.36
CA ALA A 104 6.12 11.33 7.01
C ALA A 104 5.62 10.49 5.82
N SER A 105 6.46 10.29 4.79
CA SER A 105 6.11 9.46 3.62
C SER A 105 5.84 8.00 4.00
N ILE A 106 6.59 7.43 4.96
CA ILE A 106 6.33 6.08 5.48
C ILE A 106 4.95 6.03 6.15
N VAL A 107 4.59 7.02 6.97
CA VAL A 107 3.24 7.10 7.59
C VAL A 107 2.16 7.24 6.52
N MET A 108 2.36 8.10 5.52
CA MET A 108 1.43 8.25 4.41
C MET A 108 1.23 6.95 3.63
N ALA A 109 2.29 6.15 3.46
CA ALA A 109 2.20 4.84 2.82
C ALA A 109 1.50 3.81 3.71
N THR A 110 1.94 3.65 4.97
CA THR A 110 1.48 2.57 5.87
C THR A 110 0.13 2.85 6.51
N ASN A 111 -0.09 4.07 6.99
CA ASN A 111 -1.32 4.48 7.66
C ASN A 111 -2.29 5.21 6.69
N GLY A 112 -1.76 5.79 5.62
CA GLY A 112 -2.56 6.43 4.56
C GLY A 112 -2.98 5.42 3.48
N ILE A 113 -2.07 5.05 2.58
CA ILE A 113 -2.42 4.25 1.40
C ILE A 113 -2.87 2.84 1.77
N ASN A 114 -2.16 2.15 2.65
CA ASN A 114 -2.51 0.80 3.06
C ASN A 114 -3.89 0.73 3.75
N VAL A 115 -4.21 1.68 4.63
CA VAL A 115 -5.54 1.76 5.26
C VAL A 115 -6.61 2.20 4.25
N GLY A 116 -6.28 3.15 3.39
CA GLY A 116 -7.13 3.56 2.27
C GLY A 116 -7.48 2.40 1.35
N HIS A 117 -6.52 1.51 1.08
CA HIS A 117 -6.72 0.28 0.32
C HIS A 117 -7.77 -0.63 0.97
N GLU A 118 -7.63 -0.95 2.25
CA GLU A 118 -8.60 -1.79 2.98
C GLU A 118 -10.00 -1.14 3.02
N LEU A 119 -10.09 0.17 3.28
CA LEU A 119 -11.37 0.89 3.28
C LEU A 119 -12.00 0.97 1.88
N GLY A 120 -11.20 0.95 0.83
CA GLY A 120 -11.65 0.97 -0.56
C GLY A 120 -12.46 -0.26 -0.96
N HIS A 121 -12.21 -1.40 -0.34
CA HIS A 121 -12.95 -2.66 -0.56
C HIS A 121 -14.27 -2.76 0.20
N ARG A 122 -14.56 -1.80 1.08
CA ARG A 122 -15.78 -1.84 1.90
C ARG A 122 -17.02 -1.47 1.06
N LYS A 123 -18.17 -2.04 1.44
CA LYS A 123 -19.48 -1.72 0.80
C LYS A 123 -19.99 -0.35 1.21
N SER A 124 -19.68 0.12 2.41
CA SER A 124 -20.14 1.40 2.95
C SER A 124 -19.61 2.57 2.13
N LEU A 125 -20.50 3.52 1.77
CA LEU A 125 -20.11 4.77 1.11
C LEU A 125 -19.17 5.58 2.01
N PHE A 126 -19.42 5.62 3.31
CA PHE A 126 -18.57 6.30 4.28
C PHE A 126 -17.13 5.76 4.25
N ALA A 127 -16.96 4.43 4.33
CA ALA A 127 -15.64 3.81 4.28
C ALA A 127 -14.90 4.12 2.97
N ARG A 128 -15.59 4.05 1.83
CA ARG A 128 -15.00 4.40 0.52
C ARG A 128 -14.63 5.87 0.39
N THR A 129 -15.41 6.76 1.02
CA THR A 129 -15.05 8.18 1.10
C THR A 129 -13.80 8.39 1.96
N CYS A 130 -13.71 7.73 3.11
CA CYS A 130 -12.52 7.72 3.97
C CYS A 130 -11.28 7.18 3.24
N SER A 131 -11.43 6.12 2.43
CA SER A 131 -10.38 5.61 1.55
C SER A 131 -9.84 6.69 0.61
N LYS A 132 -10.74 7.37 -0.11
CA LYS A 132 -10.39 8.44 -1.04
C LYS A 132 -9.72 9.63 -0.33
N LEU A 133 -10.14 9.97 0.88
CA LEU A 133 -9.51 11.01 1.71
C LEU A 133 -8.06 10.63 2.07
N LEU A 134 -7.79 9.38 2.43
CA LEU A 134 -6.45 8.92 2.77
C LEU A 134 -5.48 8.94 1.58
N TYR A 135 -5.97 8.79 0.34
CA TYR A 135 -5.16 8.93 -0.87
C TYR A 135 -4.86 10.38 -1.25
N LEU A 136 -5.63 11.35 -0.75
CA LEU A 136 -5.50 12.75 -1.13
C LEU A 136 -4.12 13.34 -0.81
N PRO A 137 -3.57 13.27 0.42
CA PRO A 137 -2.24 13.78 0.71
C PRO A 137 -1.14 13.04 -0.06
N CYS A 138 -1.39 11.79 -0.47
CA CYS A 138 -0.47 10.99 -1.28
C CYS A 138 -0.53 11.33 -2.77
N GLN A 139 -1.43 12.22 -3.20
CA GLN A 139 -1.66 12.55 -4.63
C GLN A 139 -1.91 11.32 -5.51
N TYR A 140 -2.54 10.28 -4.96
CA TYR A 140 -2.69 8.97 -5.62
C TYR A 140 -4.14 8.46 -5.61
N MET A 141 -5.14 9.38 -5.69
CA MET A 141 -6.57 9.04 -5.59
C MET A 141 -7.06 8.09 -6.71
N HIS A 142 -6.43 8.13 -7.88
CA HIS A 142 -6.77 7.25 -9.01
C HIS A 142 -6.53 5.76 -8.70
N PHE A 143 -5.69 5.46 -7.71
CA PHE A 143 -5.46 4.11 -7.22
C PHE A 143 -6.76 3.44 -6.77
N TYR A 144 -7.71 4.19 -6.21
CA TYR A 144 -9.03 3.65 -5.85
C TYR A 144 -9.72 2.97 -7.04
N ILE A 145 -9.70 3.59 -8.22
CA ILE A 145 -10.36 3.03 -9.41
C ILE A 145 -9.54 1.87 -9.97
N GLU A 146 -8.26 2.08 -10.17
CA GLU A 146 -7.41 1.08 -10.80
C GLU A 146 -7.32 -0.18 -9.95
N HIS A 147 -7.09 -0.05 -8.65
CA HIS A 147 -6.97 -1.18 -7.75
C HIS A 147 -8.26 -2.01 -7.67
N ASN A 148 -9.41 -1.37 -7.47
CA ASN A 148 -10.68 -2.09 -7.29
C ASN A 148 -11.26 -2.66 -8.60
N PHE A 149 -11.04 -2.00 -9.75
CA PHE A 149 -11.69 -2.35 -11.02
C PHE A 149 -10.70 -2.74 -12.12
N GLY A 150 -9.39 -2.67 -11.87
CA GLY A 150 -8.31 -3.05 -12.77
C GLY A 150 -7.47 -4.18 -12.18
N HIS A 151 -6.65 -3.86 -11.17
CA HIS A 151 -5.68 -4.76 -10.57
C HIS A 151 -6.29 -6.08 -10.05
N HIS A 152 -7.33 -6.07 -9.24
CA HIS A 152 -7.98 -7.30 -8.74
C HIS A 152 -8.51 -8.22 -9.85
N ILE A 153 -8.87 -7.66 -11.01
CA ILE A 153 -9.32 -8.43 -12.16
C ILE A 153 -8.12 -9.00 -12.92
N ASN A 154 -7.07 -8.19 -13.08
CA ASN A 154 -5.95 -8.46 -13.98
C ASN A 154 -4.68 -8.94 -13.26
N VAL A 155 -4.66 -9.00 -11.93
CA VAL A 155 -3.48 -9.42 -11.16
C VAL A 155 -2.84 -10.69 -11.71
N ALA A 156 -1.52 -10.73 -11.70
CA ALA A 156 -0.72 -11.81 -12.29
C ALA A 156 -0.97 -12.01 -13.81
N THR A 157 -1.23 -10.91 -14.54
CA THR A 157 -1.23 -10.89 -16.01
C THR A 157 -0.38 -9.73 -16.55
N PRO A 158 0.09 -9.77 -17.81
CA PRO A 158 0.81 -8.65 -18.43
C PRO A 158 -0.03 -7.37 -18.59
N GLU A 159 -1.35 -7.49 -18.54
CA GLU A 159 -2.30 -6.38 -18.62
C GLU A 159 -2.32 -5.54 -17.35
N ASP A 160 -2.02 -6.16 -16.20
CA ASP A 160 -1.98 -5.49 -14.91
C ASP A 160 -0.74 -4.59 -14.77
N PRO A 161 -0.90 -3.28 -14.50
CA PRO A 161 0.22 -2.39 -14.26
C PRO A 161 1.04 -2.74 -13.00
N ALA A 162 0.39 -3.29 -11.99
CA ALA A 162 0.98 -3.59 -10.69
C ALA A 162 1.62 -4.99 -10.61
N THR A 163 1.54 -5.81 -11.67
CA THR A 163 2.23 -7.09 -11.74
C THR A 163 3.65 -6.91 -12.30
N ALA A 164 4.66 -7.09 -11.45
CA ALA A 164 6.07 -7.03 -11.82
C ALA A 164 6.50 -8.25 -12.62
N ARG A 165 7.21 -8.04 -13.73
CA ARG A 165 7.68 -9.13 -14.59
C ARG A 165 8.88 -9.85 -13.98
N TYR A 166 9.05 -11.11 -14.31
CA TYR A 166 10.27 -11.84 -14.00
C TYR A 166 11.52 -11.10 -14.53
N LYS A 167 12.55 -10.92 -13.70
CA LYS A 167 13.78 -10.15 -13.98
C LYS A 167 13.57 -8.63 -14.22
N GLN A 168 12.39 -8.08 -13.99
CA GLN A 168 12.20 -6.64 -13.99
C GLN A 168 12.79 -6.05 -12.71
N ASN A 169 13.63 -5.00 -12.80
CA ASN A 169 14.12 -4.29 -11.63
C ASN A 169 13.08 -3.30 -11.10
N LEU A 170 13.19 -2.97 -9.80
CA LEU A 170 12.26 -2.09 -9.12
C LEU A 170 12.13 -0.71 -9.76
N TYR A 171 13.24 -0.11 -10.20
CA TYR A 171 13.25 1.25 -10.74
C TYR A 171 12.49 1.34 -12.07
N SER A 172 12.67 0.36 -12.96
CA SER A 172 11.89 0.28 -14.20
C SER A 172 10.41 -0.05 -13.92
N PHE A 173 10.14 -0.82 -12.87
CA PHE A 173 8.79 -1.11 -12.43
C PHE A 173 8.09 0.15 -11.93
N TRP A 174 8.72 0.98 -11.08
CA TRP A 174 8.15 2.25 -10.63
C TRP A 174 7.67 3.12 -11.79
N ILE A 175 8.52 3.32 -12.80
CA ILE A 175 8.16 4.14 -13.95
C ILE A 175 6.97 3.53 -14.71
N THR A 176 7.04 2.23 -14.99
CA THR A 176 6.00 1.55 -15.79
C THR A 176 4.69 1.41 -15.01
N SER A 177 4.74 1.09 -13.73
CA SER A 177 3.56 0.92 -12.89
C SER A 177 2.82 2.24 -12.70
N VAL A 178 3.49 3.29 -12.21
CA VAL A 178 2.87 4.60 -11.96
C VAL A 178 2.17 5.15 -13.20
N VAL A 179 2.85 5.15 -14.35
CA VAL A 179 2.28 5.67 -15.60
C VAL A 179 1.10 4.81 -16.08
N ARG A 180 1.27 3.49 -16.10
CA ARG A 180 0.24 2.59 -16.60
C ARG A 180 -0.98 2.53 -15.67
N THR A 181 -0.80 2.61 -14.35
CA THR A 181 -1.88 2.66 -13.35
C THR A 181 -2.76 3.90 -13.57
N TYR A 182 -2.15 5.08 -13.78
CA TYR A 182 -2.90 6.30 -14.07
C TYR A 182 -3.70 6.19 -15.38
N ILE A 183 -3.06 5.70 -16.45
CA ILE A 183 -3.71 5.50 -17.75
C ILE A 183 -4.83 4.45 -17.64
N SER A 184 -4.60 3.36 -16.90
CA SER A 184 -5.58 2.30 -16.64
C SER A 184 -6.79 2.85 -15.90
N ALA A 185 -6.60 3.65 -14.84
CA ALA A 185 -7.68 4.28 -14.10
C ALA A 185 -8.59 5.13 -15.01
N TRP A 186 -8.01 5.95 -15.90
CA TRP A 186 -8.78 6.71 -16.89
C TRP A 186 -9.55 5.78 -17.85
N LYS A 187 -8.92 4.76 -18.40
CA LYS A 187 -9.59 3.81 -19.30
C LYS A 187 -10.76 3.10 -18.61
N ILE A 188 -10.58 2.69 -17.37
CA ILE A 188 -11.63 2.05 -16.55
C ILE A 188 -12.78 3.04 -16.33
N GLN A 189 -12.49 4.27 -15.88
CA GLN A 189 -13.49 5.28 -15.64
C GLN A 189 -14.30 5.60 -16.89
N LEU A 190 -13.64 5.79 -18.04
CA LEU A 190 -14.33 6.05 -19.32
C LEU A 190 -15.21 4.87 -19.74
N ARG A 191 -14.78 3.63 -19.51
CA ARG A 191 -15.60 2.43 -19.75
C ARG A 191 -16.85 2.43 -18.86
N ILE A 192 -16.70 2.74 -17.56
CA ILE A 192 -17.85 2.83 -16.62
C ILE A 192 -18.85 3.89 -17.08
N LEU A 193 -18.38 5.07 -17.51
CA LEU A 193 -19.25 6.13 -18.03
C LEU A 193 -20.00 5.69 -19.29
N ASN A 194 -19.28 5.06 -20.24
CA ASN A 194 -19.89 4.59 -21.49
C ASN A 194 -20.96 3.53 -21.24
N VAL A 195 -20.70 2.52 -20.42
CA VAL A 195 -21.71 1.50 -20.04
C VAL A 195 -22.91 2.13 -19.36
N SER A 196 -22.69 3.19 -18.55
CA SER A 196 -23.75 3.92 -17.86
C SER A 196 -24.42 5.00 -18.74
N LYS A 197 -24.07 5.10 -20.04
CA LYS A 197 -24.53 6.14 -20.99
C LYS A 197 -24.37 7.55 -20.46
N ARG A 198 -23.23 7.85 -19.84
CA ARG A 198 -22.85 9.16 -19.29
C ARG A 198 -21.77 9.80 -20.13
N ASN A 199 -21.79 11.11 -20.26
CA ASN A 199 -20.74 11.88 -20.95
C ASN A 199 -19.49 12.06 -20.06
N PHE A 200 -18.40 12.55 -20.68
CA PHE A 200 -17.13 12.80 -20.02
C PHE A 200 -17.24 13.75 -18.81
N PHE A 201 -18.02 14.83 -18.92
CA PHE A 201 -18.21 15.84 -17.86
C PHE A 201 -19.28 15.48 -16.83
N SER A 202 -19.72 14.22 -16.80
CA SER A 202 -20.67 13.75 -15.80
C SER A 202 -20.11 13.88 -14.38
N ILE A 203 -20.99 14.21 -13.42
CA ILE A 203 -20.69 14.15 -11.97
C ILE A 203 -20.32 12.73 -11.49
N LYS A 204 -20.48 11.72 -12.34
CA LYS A 204 -20.04 10.34 -12.10
C LYS A 204 -18.63 10.05 -12.62
N ASN A 205 -17.93 11.06 -13.15
CA ASN A 205 -16.53 10.93 -13.54
C ASN A 205 -15.62 11.19 -12.33
N ASP A 206 -15.36 10.15 -11.55
CA ASP A 206 -14.53 10.25 -10.35
C ASP A 206 -13.11 10.77 -10.67
N MET A 207 -12.55 10.45 -11.85
CA MET A 207 -11.21 10.90 -12.23
C MET A 207 -11.09 12.43 -12.36
N ILE A 208 -12.13 13.11 -12.85
CA ILE A 208 -12.16 14.58 -12.88
C ILE A 208 -12.14 15.12 -11.45
N PHE A 209 -12.96 14.57 -10.56
CA PHE A 209 -13.03 15.02 -9.17
C PHE A 209 -11.72 14.72 -8.42
N TYR A 210 -11.09 13.57 -8.66
CA TYR A 210 -9.80 13.25 -8.05
C TYR A 210 -8.73 14.25 -8.48
N THR A 211 -8.66 14.55 -9.77
CA THR A 211 -7.72 15.53 -10.28
C THR A 211 -7.98 16.92 -9.66
N LEU A 212 -9.25 17.34 -9.63
CA LEU A 212 -9.63 18.62 -9.03
C LEU A 212 -9.28 18.70 -7.55
N PHE A 213 -9.63 17.70 -6.76
CA PHE A 213 -9.34 17.69 -5.32
C PHE A 213 -7.83 17.68 -5.05
N GLN A 214 -7.05 16.92 -5.80
CA GLN A 214 -5.60 16.92 -5.68
C GLN A 214 -4.99 18.28 -6.04
N LEU A 215 -5.44 18.93 -7.11
CA LEU A 215 -4.99 20.28 -7.48
C LEU A 215 -5.40 21.32 -6.44
N LEU A 216 -6.63 21.26 -5.92
CA LEU A 216 -7.09 22.15 -4.85
C LEU A 216 -6.28 21.92 -3.55
N PHE A 217 -5.95 20.69 -3.22
CA PHE A 217 -5.12 20.38 -2.06
C PHE A 217 -3.71 20.95 -2.19
N ILE A 218 -3.08 20.80 -3.36
CA ILE A 218 -1.78 21.42 -3.66
C ILE A 218 -1.88 22.94 -3.61
N ALA A 219 -2.93 23.55 -4.20
CA ALA A 219 -3.15 24.99 -4.17
C ALA A 219 -3.35 25.51 -2.74
N LEU A 220 -4.02 24.77 -1.88
CA LEU A 220 -4.19 25.08 -0.47
C LEU A 220 -2.85 25.07 0.27
N ILE A 221 -2.01 24.06 0.03
CA ILE A 221 -0.67 23.99 0.61
C ILE A 221 0.16 25.19 0.14
N TYR A 222 0.11 25.50 -1.16
CA TYR A 222 0.82 26.64 -1.73
C TYR A 222 0.37 27.97 -1.09
N TYR A 223 -0.90 28.14 -0.89
CA TYR A 223 -1.46 29.36 -0.28
C TYR A 223 -0.98 29.57 1.17
N TYR A 224 -0.92 28.50 1.98
CA TYR A 224 -0.54 28.60 3.39
C TYR A 224 0.98 28.51 3.65
N PHE A 225 1.71 27.75 2.83
CA PHE A 225 3.11 27.40 3.10
C PHE A 225 4.09 27.88 2.01
N GLY A 226 3.59 28.41 0.88
CA GLY A 226 4.43 28.87 -0.21
C GLY A 226 5.03 27.76 -1.07
N LEU A 227 5.71 28.16 -2.16
CA LEU A 227 6.18 27.23 -3.21
C LEU A 227 7.15 26.16 -2.69
N TYR A 228 8.12 26.57 -1.86
CA TYR A 228 9.15 25.64 -1.40
C TYR A 228 8.55 24.45 -0.61
N ILE A 229 7.69 24.72 0.36
CA ILE A 229 7.04 23.66 1.15
C ILE A 229 6.07 22.84 0.30
N THR A 230 5.41 23.48 -0.69
CA THR A 230 4.57 22.75 -1.64
C THR A 230 5.39 21.72 -2.43
N LEU A 231 6.57 22.08 -2.91
CA LEU A 231 7.46 21.14 -3.61
C LEU A 231 7.90 19.98 -2.71
N LEU A 232 8.21 20.27 -1.44
CA LEU A 232 8.54 19.22 -0.46
C LEU A 232 7.33 18.32 -0.16
N SER A 233 6.12 18.87 -0.09
CA SER A 233 4.89 18.08 0.08
C SER A 233 4.61 17.15 -1.10
N VAL A 234 4.85 17.62 -2.33
CA VAL A 234 4.77 16.79 -3.53
C VAL A 234 5.83 15.68 -3.49
N LEU A 235 7.06 15.98 -3.04
CA LEU A 235 8.10 14.96 -2.87
C LEU A 235 7.69 13.91 -1.83
N MET A 236 7.08 14.31 -0.69
CA MET A 236 6.52 13.37 0.28
C MET A 236 5.45 12.46 -0.35
N SER A 237 4.57 13.02 -1.17
CA SER A 237 3.54 12.26 -1.88
C SER A 237 4.17 11.24 -2.84
N VAL A 238 5.19 11.66 -3.62
CA VAL A 238 5.92 10.78 -4.54
C VAL A 238 6.56 9.62 -3.79
N ILE A 239 7.28 9.89 -2.72
CA ILE A 239 7.92 8.85 -1.91
C ILE A 239 6.87 7.90 -1.32
N SER A 240 5.72 8.40 -0.85
CA SER A 240 4.67 7.57 -0.26
C SER A 240 4.04 6.60 -1.27
N PHE A 241 3.74 7.05 -2.50
CA PHE A 241 3.21 6.12 -3.49
C PHE A 241 4.29 5.21 -4.11
N LEU A 242 5.56 5.61 -4.14
CA LEU A 242 6.65 4.70 -4.51
C LEU A 242 6.86 3.59 -3.47
N PHE A 243 6.59 3.83 -2.19
CA PHE A 243 6.50 2.74 -1.20
C PHE A 243 5.37 1.77 -1.53
N LEU A 244 4.18 2.25 -1.89
CA LEU A 244 3.10 1.37 -2.36
C LEU A 244 3.53 0.56 -3.58
N GLU A 245 4.10 1.20 -4.60
CA GLU A 245 4.54 0.49 -5.81
C GLU A 245 5.66 -0.53 -5.50
N THR A 246 6.50 -0.25 -4.49
CA THR A 246 7.47 -1.24 -4.01
C THR A 246 6.78 -2.45 -3.36
N ILE A 247 5.70 -2.23 -2.63
CA ILE A 247 4.88 -3.33 -2.09
C ILE A 247 4.25 -4.13 -3.23
N ASN A 248 3.61 -3.48 -4.22
CA ASN A 248 3.07 -4.15 -5.41
C ASN A 248 4.15 -4.98 -6.14
N TYR A 249 5.36 -4.42 -6.27
CA TYR A 249 6.49 -5.14 -6.85
C TYR A 249 6.83 -6.41 -6.07
N VAL A 250 6.94 -6.31 -4.75
CA VAL A 250 7.27 -7.43 -3.87
C VAL A 250 6.18 -8.51 -3.89
N GLU A 251 4.91 -8.10 -3.86
CA GLU A 251 3.74 -8.98 -3.79
C GLU A 251 3.46 -9.73 -5.10
N HIS A 252 3.84 -9.16 -6.24
CA HIS A 252 3.50 -9.69 -7.56
C HIS A 252 4.70 -10.01 -8.45
N TYR A 253 5.92 -10.06 -7.88
CA TYR A 253 7.13 -10.30 -8.65
C TYR A 253 7.13 -11.67 -9.32
N GLY A 254 7.08 -11.68 -10.65
CA GLY A 254 7.33 -12.83 -11.50
C GLY A 254 6.23 -13.90 -11.53
N LEU A 255 5.13 -13.74 -10.80
CA LEU A 255 4.02 -14.69 -10.78
C LEU A 255 3.01 -14.34 -11.89
N LEU A 256 2.60 -15.34 -12.68
CA LEU A 256 1.67 -15.15 -13.80
C LEU A 256 0.59 -16.24 -13.83
N ARG A 257 -0.63 -15.84 -14.20
CA ARG A 257 -1.74 -16.73 -14.49
C ARG A 257 -1.56 -17.41 -15.85
N LYS A 258 -1.91 -18.67 -15.92
CA LYS A 258 -1.91 -19.43 -17.17
C LYS A 258 -3.15 -19.10 -18.00
N LYS A 259 -3.01 -19.17 -19.34
CA LYS A 259 -4.15 -19.10 -20.25
C LYS A 259 -4.66 -20.52 -20.55
N ASP A 260 -5.99 -20.66 -20.63
CA ASP A 260 -6.64 -21.86 -21.11
C ASP A 260 -6.54 -22.01 -22.65
N SER A 261 -7.09 -23.08 -23.19
CA SER A 261 -7.14 -23.35 -24.64
C SER A 261 -7.89 -22.28 -25.45
N ASN A 262 -8.76 -21.49 -24.80
CA ASN A 262 -9.51 -20.39 -25.40
C ASN A 262 -8.80 -19.02 -25.26
N GLY A 263 -7.57 -19.00 -24.76
CA GLY A 263 -6.78 -17.79 -24.55
C GLY A 263 -7.23 -16.94 -23.35
N ARG A 264 -8.12 -17.47 -22.48
CA ARG A 264 -8.59 -16.78 -21.28
C ARG A 264 -7.68 -17.12 -20.09
N TYR A 265 -7.37 -16.12 -19.28
CA TYR A 265 -6.64 -16.38 -18.04
C TYR A 265 -7.49 -17.15 -17.04
N GLU A 266 -6.87 -18.09 -16.35
CA GLU A 266 -7.48 -18.76 -15.21
C GLU A 266 -7.90 -17.75 -14.12
N ARG A 267 -8.84 -18.15 -13.26
CA ARG A 267 -9.26 -17.29 -12.13
C ARG A 267 -8.09 -17.06 -11.18
N VAL A 268 -8.12 -15.92 -10.47
CA VAL A 268 -7.16 -15.64 -9.40
C VAL A 268 -7.20 -16.75 -8.37
N LYS A 269 -6.01 -17.25 -8.00
CA LYS A 269 -5.80 -18.29 -6.98
C LYS A 269 -4.74 -17.84 -6.00
N PRO A 270 -4.64 -18.46 -4.82
CA PRO A 270 -3.67 -18.08 -3.79
C PRO A 270 -2.21 -18.03 -4.27
N HIS A 271 -1.83 -18.87 -5.21
CA HIS A 271 -0.47 -18.95 -5.74
C HIS A 271 -0.10 -17.84 -6.77
N HIS A 272 -0.98 -16.89 -7.00
CA HIS A 272 -0.71 -15.77 -7.91
C HIS A 272 -0.18 -14.51 -7.22
N SER A 273 0.02 -14.55 -5.90
CA SER A 273 0.60 -13.44 -5.13
C SER A 273 1.50 -13.99 -4.03
N TRP A 274 2.61 -13.29 -3.75
CA TRP A 274 3.47 -13.61 -2.62
C TRP A 274 2.81 -13.22 -1.30
N ASN A 275 2.93 -14.10 -0.31
CA ASN A 275 2.35 -13.95 1.02
C ASN A 275 3.45 -13.80 2.08
N SER A 276 3.19 -13.11 3.17
CA SER A 276 4.10 -13.08 4.32
C SER A 276 3.37 -13.32 5.63
N ASN A 277 3.85 -14.29 6.40
CA ASN A 277 3.32 -14.65 7.71
C ASN A 277 4.17 -14.13 8.88
N HIS A 278 5.06 -13.15 8.62
CA HIS A 278 5.85 -12.51 9.68
C HIS A 278 4.93 -11.71 10.60
N THR A 279 4.87 -12.12 11.86
CA THR A 279 3.83 -11.68 12.82
C THR A 279 3.79 -10.17 13.03
N ILE A 280 4.96 -9.52 13.15
CA ILE A 280 5.04 -8.08 13.43
C ILE A 280 4.54 -7.28 12.24
N GLY A 281 5.06 -7.56 11.03
CA GLY A 281 4.63 -6.88 9.80
C GLY A 281 3.14 -7.05 9.52
N ARG A 282 2.59 -8.26 9.74
CA ARG A 282 1.15 -8.50 9.64
C ARG A 282 0.33 -7.56 10.51
N ILE A 283 0.65 -7.48 11.81
CA ILE A 283 -0.10 -6.69 12.78
C ILE A 283 0.01 -5.20 12.45
N VAL A 284 1.23 -4.72 12.19
CA VAL A 284 1.50 -3.31 11.88
C VAL A 284 0.80 -2.85 10.60
N LEU A 285 0.70 -3.74 9.60
CA LEU A 285 0.10 -3.45 8.29
C LEU A 285 -1.34 -3.97 8.14
N TYR A 286 -2.07 -4.17 9.24
CA TYR A 286 -3.47 -4.61 9.19
C TYR A 286 -3.66 -5.87 8.33
N GLU A 287 -2.85 -6.92 8.58
CA GLU A 287 -2.88 -8.21 7.88
C GLU A 287 -2.70 -8.14 6.34
N LEU A 288 -2.42 -6.96 5.76
CA LEU A 288 -2.27 -6.83 4.31
C LEU A 288 -1.21 -7.79 3.74
N THR A 289 -0.21 -8.16 4.55
CA THR A 289 0.83 -9.12 4.13
C THR A 289 0.29 -10.53 3.89
N ARG A 290 -0.97 -10.83 4.27
CA ARG A 290 -1.75 -12.01 3.85
C ARG A 290 -2.40 -11.78 2.49
N HIS A 291 -1.59 -11.35 1.56
CA HIS A 291 -1.98 -10.79 0.29
C HIS A 291 -2.62 -11.81 -0.65
N SER A 292 -2.21 -13.07 -0.56
CA SER A 292 -2.81 -14.16 -1.33
C SER A 292 -4.29 -14.39 -1.00
N ASP A 293 -4.68 -14.33 0.28
CA ASP A 293 -6.08 -14.44 0.71
C ASP A 293 -6.88 -13.18 0.35
N HIS A 294 -6.24 -12.01 0.44
CA HIS A 294 -6.83 -10.77 0.01
C HIS A 294 -7.20 -10.79 -1.49
N HIS A 295 -6.29 -11.24 -2.36
CA HIS A 295 -6.58 -11.37 -3.79
C HIS A 295 -7.56 -12.49 -4.11
N PHE A 296 -7.51 -13.60 -3.40
CA PHE A 296 -8.45 -14.70 -3.59
C PHE A 296 -9.89 -14.28 -3.29
N LYS A 297 -10.10 -13.41 -2.29
CA LYS A 297 -11.42 -12.86 -1.92
C LYS A 297 -11.31 -11.44 -1.38
N SER A 298 -11.19 -10.46 -2.25
CA SER A 298 -10.99 -9.04 -1.92
C SER A 298 -12.08 -8.41 -1.03
N SER A 299 -13.24 -9.03 -0.91
CA SER A 299 -14.31 -8.59 0.01
C SER A 299 -14.10 -9.04 1.47
N LYS A 300 -13.09 -9.87 1.77
CA LYS A 300 -12.71 -10.21 3.14
C LYS A 300 -12.15 -8.96 3.84
N LYS A 301 -12.62 -8.70 5.05
CA LYS A 301 -12.05 -7.66 5.90
C LYS A 301 -10.72 -8.14 6.49
N TYR A 302 -9.76 -7.22 6.69
CA TYR A 302 -8.41 -7.54 7.16
C TYR A 302 -8.38 -8.42 8.42
N GLN A 303 -9.29 -8.18 9.36
CA GLN A 303 -9.33 -8.90 10.63
C GLN A 303 -9.68 -10.39 10.51
N VAL A 304 -10.08 -10.87 9.33
CA VAL A 304 -10.38 -12.29 9.05
C VAL A 304 -9.56 -12.86 7.90
N LEU A 305 -8.50 -12.17 7.46
CA LEU A 305 -7.54 -12.72 6.52
C LEU A 305 -6.71 -13.82 7.18
N GLU A 306 -6.42 -14.87 6.41
CA GLU A 306 -5.73 -16.08 6.87
C GLU A 306 -4.56 -16.43 5.96
N SER A 307 -3.63 -17.23 6.46
CA SER A 307 -2.65 -17.91 5.63
C SER A 307 -3.31 -19.04 4.87
N LEU A 308 -3.14 -19.08 3.56
CA LEU A 308 -3.61 -20.19 2.71
C LEU A 308 -2.47 -21.17 2.45
N ASP A 309 -2.79 -22.47 2.42
CA ASP A 309 -1.77 -23.52 2.33
C ASP A 309 -1.04 -23.52 0.98
N ASP A 310 -1.74 -23.14 -0.11
CA ASP A 310 -1.22 -23.15 -1.49
C ASP A 310 -0.62 -21.80 -1.94
N CYS A 311 -0.27 -20.89 -1.02
CA CYS A 311 0.30 -19.61 -1.41
C CYS A 311 1.84 -19.61 -1.34
N PRO A 312 2.53 -18.95 -2.27
CA PRO A 312 3.97 -18.76 -2.17
C PRO A 312 4.31 -17.76 -1.07
N HIS A 313 5.37 -18.05 -0.31
CA HIS A 313 5.79 -17.22 0.80
C HIS A 313 7.06 -16.44 0.48
N LEU A 314 7.05 -15.15 0.85
CA LEU A 314 8.26 -14.35 0.88
C LEU A 314 9.24 -14.92 1.92
N PRO A 315 10.54 -14.97 1.62
CA PRO A 315 11.55 -15.46 2.56
C PRO A 315 11.73 -14.53 3.76
N TYR A 316 11.42 -13.24 3.58
CA TYR A 316 11.54 -12.18 4.61
C TYR A 316 10.24 -11.39 4.72
N GLY A 317 10.06 -10.67 5.85
CA GLY A 317 8.96 -9.74 6.02
C GLY A 317 9.04 -8.54 5.07
N TYR A 318 7.96 -7.78 4.99
CA TYR A 318 7.87 -6.67 4.04
C TYR A 318 8.96 -5.61 4.18
N PRO A 319 9.33 -5.13 5.41
CA PRO A 319 10.37 -4.13 5.51
C PRO A 319 11.71 -4.60 4.95
N THR A 320 12.10 -5.85 5.24
CA THR A 320 13.33 -6.44 4.70
C THR A 320 13.22 -6.63 3.19
N SER A 321 12.09 -7.12 2.68
CA SER A 321 11.87 -7.32 1.24
C SER A 321 11.92 -6.02 0.45
N ILE A 322 11.40 -4.91 1.01
CA ILE A 322 11.53 -3.56 0.44
C ILE A 322 13.01 -3.18 0.31
N LEU A 323 13.80 -3.31 1.37
CA LEU A 323 15.23 -2.98 1.32
C LEU A 323 16.00 -3.82 0.30
N LEU A 324 15.72 -5.12 0.25
CA LEU A 324 16.35 -6.03 -0.71
C LEU A 324 15.98 -5.69 -2.17
N SER A 325 14.74 -5.28 -2.40
CA SER A 325 14.27 -4.91 -3.75
C SER A 325 14.93 -3.64 -4.31
N LEU A 326 15.41 -2.74 -3.43
CA LEU A 326 16.21 -1.57 -3.82
C LEU A 326 17.57 -1.95 -4.42
N ILE A 327 18.05 -3.19 -4.20
CA ILE A 327 19.31 -3.69 -4.72
C ILE A 327 19.01 -4.85 -5.68
N PRO A 328 18.73 -4.59 -6.98
CA PRO A 328 18.23 -5.60 -7.92
C PRO A 328 19.07 -6.88 -8.00
N PRO A 329 20.42 -6.86 -7.97
CA PRO A 329 21.19 -8.10 -7.98
C PRO A 329 20.90 -9.01 -6.78
N ILE A 330 20.73 -8.42 -5.59
CA ILE A 330 20.41 -9.18 -4.36
C ILE A 330 18.95 -9.70 -4.45
N TRP A 331 18.01 -8.84 -4.85
CA TRP A 331 16.61 -9.25 -5.04
C TRP A 331 16.50 -10.42 -6.02
N PHE A 332 17.16 -10.34 -7.17
CA PHE A 332 17.13 -11.39 -8.18
C PHE A 332 17.77 -12.70 -7.71
N SER A 333 18.88 -12.63 -6.95
CA SER A 333 19.53 -13.84 -6.42
C SER A 333 18.63 -14.60 -5.44
N ILE A 334 17.77 -13.89 -4.72
CA ILE A 334 16.84 -14.47 -3.74
C ILE A 334 15.52 -14.90 -4.41
N MET A 335 14.90 -14.03 -5.19
CA MET A 335 13.54 -14.26 -5.65
C MET A 335 13.45 -15.05 -6.97
N ASN A 336 14.44 -14.94 -7.87
CA ASN A 336 14.36 -15.66 -9.14
C ASN A 336 14.31 -17.18 -8.98
N PRO A 337 15.08 -17.83 -8.08
CA PRO A 337 14.94 -19.27 -7.82
C PRO A 337 13.52 -19.63 -7.34
N LEU A 338 12.94 -18.83 -6.45
CA LEU A 338 11.58 -19.05 -5.94
C LEU A 338 10.52 -18.89 -7.05
N VAL A 339 10.63 -17.84 -7.88
CA VAL A 339 9.75 -17.66 -9.03
C VAL A 339 9.85 -18.84 -9.98
N ARG A 340 11.08 -19.31 -10.31
CA ARG A 340 11.26 -20.49 -11.19
C ARG A 340 10.59 -21.74 -10.60
N PHE A 341 10.76 -21.97 -9.30
CA PHE A 341 10.12 -23.10 -8.62
C PHE A 341 8.59 -23.05 -8.73
N HIS A 342 7.96 -21.91 -8.44
CA HIS A 342 6.50 -21.78 -8.47
C HIS A 342 5.91 -21.73 -9.88
N MET A 343 6.63 -21.14 -10.84
CA MET A 343 6.16 -20.96 -12.21
C MET A 343 6.59 -22.09 -13.16
N GLY A 344 7.51 -22.97 -12.74
CA GLY A 344 8.05 -24.02 -13.58
C GLY A 344 8.92 -23.51 -14.72
N TYR A 345 9.56 -22.33 -14.57
CA TYR A 345 10.48 -21.83 -15.57
C TYR A 345 11.78 -22.66 -15.56
N LYS A 346 12.23 -23.03 -16.75
CA LYS A 346 13.55 -23.64 -16.93
C LYS A 346 14.64 -22.55 -16.90
N ASP A 347 15.85 -22.94 -16.54
CA ASP A 347 17.03 -22.05 -16.52
C ASP A 347 17.36 -21.49 -17.90
#